data_f20e10435d3390eeb9c323bce5c81e91
#
_entry.id   f20e10435d3390eeb9c323bce5c81e91
#
_cell.length_a   1.000
_cell.length_b   1.000
_cell.length_c   1.000
_cell.angle_alpha   90.00
_cell.angle_beta   90.00
_cell.angle_gamma   90.00
#
_symmetry.space_group_name_H-M   'P 1'
#
loop_
_entity.id
_entity.type
_entity.pdbx_description
1 polymer ?
#
loop_
_entity_poly.entity_id
_entity_poly.type
_entity_poly.pdbx_seq_one_letter_code
_entity_poly.pdbx_strand_id
1 'polypeptide(L)'
;MPRLQEGSTGPVVQSLQQVLTTGAPGGWNILPGAIDGSFGPATKTSVQAFQTWGGATADGFVGDQTWGVQLGAAGATLESKVGLQYAI
;
A
#
# COMPACT_ATOMS: atom_id res chain seq x y z
N MET A 1 4.88 -0.45 -11.65
CA MET A 1 3.58 -0.10 -11.04
C MET A 1 3.31 1.39 -11.16
N PRO A 2 2.05 1.79 -11.33
CA PRO A 2 1.74 3.21 -11.42
C PRO A 2 1.97 3.91 -10.09
N ARG A 3 2.19 5.21 -10.16
CA ARG A 3 2.23 6.04 -8.96
C ARG A 3 0.80 6.26 -8.46
N LEU A 4 0.61 6.15 -7.15
CA LEU A 4 -0.68 6.33 -6.52
C LEU A 4 -0.60 7.41 -5.46
N GLN A 5 -1.67 8.18 -5.31
CA GLN A 5 -1.77 9.25 -4.34
C GLN A 5 -3.23 9.52 -4.05
N GLU A 6 -3.50 10.38 -3.10
CA GLU A 6 -4.87 10.80 -2.81
C GLU A 6 -5.55 11.30 -4.08
N GLY A 7 -6.72 10.76 -4.38
CA GLY A 7 -7.43 11.02 -5.62
C GLY A 7 -7.30 9.93 -6.68
N SER A 8 -6.32 9.05 -6.55
CA SER A 8 -6.19 7.91 -7.49
C SER A 8 -7.34 6.94 -7.31
N THR A 9 -7.75 6.30 -8.42
CA THR A 9 -8.85 5.31 -8.39
C THR A 9 -8.47 4.12 -9.27
N GLY A 10 -9.17 3.01 -9.07
CA GLY A 10 -9.08 1.85 -9.94
C GLY A 10 -8.63 0.57 -9.25
N PRO A 11 -8.43 -0.52 -10.03
CA PRO A 11 -8.12 -1.84 -9.47
C PRO A 11 -6.80 -1.89 -8.72
N VAL A 12 -5.80 -1.14 -9.15
CA VAL A 12 -4.49 -1.14 -8.46
C VAL A 12 -4.64 -0.52 -7.06
N VAL A 13 -5.44 0.55 -6.93
CA VAL A 13 -5.75 1.15 -5.62
C VAL A 13 -6.46 0.14 -4.74
N GLN A 14 -7.44 -0.58 -5.28
CA GLN A 14 -8.17 -1.60 -4.53
C GLN A 14 -7.24 -2.70 -4.03
N SER A 15 -6.33 -3.18 -4.88
CA SER A 15 -5.36 -4.20 -4.50
C SER A 15 -4.39 -3.68 -3.44
N LEU A 16 -3.96 -2.43 -3.55
CA LEU A 16 -3.14 -1.78 -2.53
C LEU A 16 -3.87 -1.74 -1.18
N GLN A 17 -5.13 -1.33 -1.19
CA GLN A 17 -5.95 -1.29 0.02
C GLN A 17 -6.08 -2.67 0.65
N GLN A 18 -6.22 -3.72 -0.18
CA GLN A 18 -6.29 -5.10 0.32
C GLN A 18 -5.00 -5.50 1.02
N VAL A 19 -3.85 -5.21 0.43
CA VAL A 19 -2.55 -5.52 1.04
C VAL A 19 -2.35 -4.73 2.32
N LEU A 20 -2.70 -3.44 2.33
CA LEU A 20 -2.59 -2.59 3.51
C LEU A 20 -3.47 -3.10 4.65
N THR A 21 -4.63 -3.66 4.34
CA THR A 21 -5.54 -4.25 5.33
C THR A 21 -4.97 -5.56 5.88
N THR A 22 -4.53 -6.44 5.00
CA THR A 22 -4.07 -7.77 5.37
C THR A 22 -2.80 -7.71 6.23
N GLY A 23 -1.89 -6.81 5.92
CA GLY A 23 -0.60 -6.71 6.61
C GLY A 23 -0.59 -5.77 7.81
N ALA A 24 -1.68 -5.04 8.07
CA ALA A 24 -1.68 -4.04 9.14
C ALA A 24 -1.44 -4.65 10.53
N PRO A 25 -2.10 -5.75 10.93
CA PRO A 25 -1.85 -6.33 12.26
C PRO A 25 -0.40 -6.84 12.37
N GLY A 26 0.32 -6.34 13.38
CA GLY A 26 1.71 -6.72 13.57
C GLY A 26 2.70 -6.03 12.64
N GLY A 27 2.22 -5.19 11.74
CA GLY A 27 3.03 -4.39 10.83
C GLY A 27 2.81 -2.91 11.09
N TRP A 28 2.21 -2.22 10.13
CA TRP A 28 1.97 -0.77 10.25
C TRP A 28 0.77 -0.40 11.12
N ASN A 29 -0.13 -1.33 11.38
CA ASN A 29 -1.25 -1.21 12.35
C ASN A 29 -2.31 -0.15 12.04
N ILE A 30 -2.24 0.53 10.90
CA ILE A 30 -3.22 1.52 10.48
C ILE A 30 -3.92 0.99 9.23
N LEU A 31 -5.23 0.79 9.33
CA LEU A 31 -6.04 0.27 8.23
C LEU A 31 -6.40 1.38 7.25
N PRO A 32 -6.52 1.08 5.96
CA PRO A 32 -6.89 2.09 4.95
C PRO A 32 -8.39 2.39 4.91
N GLY A 33 -9.18 1.76 5.76
CA GLY A 33 -10.63 1.86 5.70
C GLY A 33 -11.21 0.93 4.64
N ALA A 34 -12.17 1.42 3.86
CA ALA A 34 -12.85 0.60 2.86
C ALA A 34 -11.90 0.19 1.73
N ILE A 35 -12.07 -1.04 1.24
CA ILE A 35 -11.35 -1.54 0.06
C ILE A 35 -12.25 -1.27 -1.14
N ASP A 36 -12.25 -0.03 -1.59
CA ASP A 36 -13.21 0.46 -2.59
C ASP A 36 -12.56 0.96 -3.88
N GLY A 37 -11.23 0.89 -3.98
CA GLY A 37 -10.51 1.37 -5.16
C GLY A 37 -10.40 2.88 -5.25
N SER A 38 -10.73 3.60 -4.17
CA SER A 38 -10.63 5.05 -4.12
C SER A 38 -9.63 5.46 -3.04
N PHE A 39 -8.56 6.12 -3.47
CA PHE A 39 -7.46 6.54 -2.58
C PHE A 39 -7.88 7.85 -1.89
N GLY A 40 -8.48 7.72 -0.72
CA GLY A 40 -8.92 8.86 0.07
C GLY A 40 -7.99 9.12 1.25
N PRO A 41 -8.41 10.01 2.19
CA PRO A 41 -7.59 10.37 3.36
C PRO A 41 -7.24 9.18 4.24
N ALA A 42 -8.14 8.23 4.41
CA ALA A 42 -7.88 7.04 5.23
C ALA A 42 -6.80 6.16 4.59
N THR A 43 -6.85 5.99 3.27
CA THR A 43 -5.82 5.24 2.54
C THR A 43 -4.48 5.95 2.65
N LYS A 44 -4.47 7.28 2.53
CA LYS A 44 -3.25 8.07 2.68
C LYS A 44 -2.62 7.87 4.05
N THR A 45 -3.41 7.90 5.12
CA THR A 45 -2.92 7.70 6.48
C THR A 45 -2.31 6.30 6.64
N SER A 46 -2.96 5.29 6.09
CA SER A 46 -2.44 3.92 6.10
C SER A 46 -1.13 3.81 5.33
N VAL A 47 -1.05 4.45 4.17
CA VAL A 47 0.18 4.47 3.36
C VAL A 47 1.32 5.12 4.14
N GLN A 48 1.07 6.23 4.80
CA GLN A 48 2.09 6.90 5.61
C GLN A 48 2.60 6.02 6.74
N ALA A 49 1.70 5.31 7.43
CA ALA A 49 2.08 4.36 8.46
C ALA A 49 2.91 3.20 7.88
N PHE A 50 2.50 2.69 6.74
CA PHE A 50 3.24 1.65 6.03
C PHE A 50 4.64 2.12 5.64
N GLN A 51 4.74 3.34 5.11
CA GLN A 51 6.02 3.92 4.72
C GLN A 51 6.97 4.06 5.91
N THR A 52 6.47 4.53 7.03
CA THR A 52 7.26 4.62 8.27
C THR A 52 7.73 3.25 8.73
N TRP A 53 6.82 2.27 8.71
CA TRP A 53 7.15 0.88 9.09
C TRP A 53 8.23 0.31 8.16
N GLY A 54 8.15 0.60 6.86
CA GLY A 54 9.06 0.06 5.85
C GLY A 54 10.35 0.86 5.66
N GLY A 55 10.52 1.97 6.37
CA GLY A 55 11.71 2.81 6.23
C GLY A 55 11.70 3.70 5.00
N ALA A 56 10.55 3.91 4.38
CA ALA A 56 10.40 4.82 3.24
C ALA A 56 9.97 6.21 3.73
N THR A 57 10.05 7.21 2.84
CA THR A 57 9.56 8.55 3.12
C THR A 57 8.05 8.52 3.32
N ALA A 58 7.57 8.98 4.46
CA ALA A 58 6.15 8.92 4.82
C ALA A 58 5.41 10.14 4.26
N ASP A 59 5.30 10.21 2.94
CA ASP A 59 4.67 11.34 2.24
C ASP A 59 3.26 11.02 1.73
N GLY A 60 2.79 9.78 1.91
CA GLY A 60 1.47 9.36 1.43
C GLY A 60 1.42 9.12 -0.08
N PHE A 61 2.56 9.11 -0.74
CA PHE A 61 2.68 8.98 -2.18
C PHE A 61 3.34 7.64 -2.51
N VAL A 62 2.64 6.80 -3.26
CA VAL A 62 3.15 5.47 -3.60
C VAL A 62 3.93 5.56 -4.91
N GLY A 63 5.22 5.82 -4.81
CA GLY A 63 6.16 5.82 -5.92
C GLY A 63 7.12 4.64 -5.81
N ASP A 64 8.20 4.69 -6.58
CA ASP A 64 9.15 3.57 -6.69
C ASP A 64 9.70 3.13 -5.33
N GLN A 65 10.03 4.09 -4.45
CA GLN A 65 10.55 3.77 -3.13
C GLN A 65 9.54 2.93 -2.33
N THR A 66 8.28 3.34 -2.32
CA THR A 66 7.23 2.66 -1.57
C THR A 66 6.91 1.30 -2.19
N TRP A 67 6.85 1.21 -3.51
CA TRP A 67 6.64 -0.06 -4.19
C TRP A 67 7.74 -1.08 -3.87
N GLY A 68 8.96 -0.61 -3.62
CA GLY A 68 10.11 -1.45 -3.31
C GLY A 68 10.23 -1.86 -1.85
N VAL A 69 9.33 -1.43 -0.96
CA VAL A 69 9.39 -1.81 0.46
C VAL A 69 9.19 -3.31 0.59
N GLN A 70 10.09 -3.96 1.35
CA GLN A 70 10.02 -5.40 1.58
C GLN A 70 9.02 -5.73 2.67
N LEU A 71 8.20 -6.75 2.42
CA LEU A 71 7.10 -7.15 3.31
C LEU A 71 7.44 -8.38 4.15
N GLY A 72 8.71 -8.73 4.25
CA GLY A 72 9.14 -9.85 5.08
C GLY A 72 10.26 -10.64 4.44
N ALA A 73 10.47 -11.87 4.92
CA ALA A 73 11.45 -12.79 4.37
C ALA A 73 11.05 -13.18 2.93
N ALA A 74 11.96 -13.74 2.18
CA ALA A 74 11.74 -14.23 0.82
C ALA A 74 11.63 -13.15 -0.26
N GLY A 75 11.96 -11.89 0.06
CA GLY A 75 12.09 -10.85 -0.94
C GLY A 75 10.78 -10.30 -1.50
N ALA A 76 9.64 -10.61 -0.89
CA ALA A 76 8.37 -10.03 -1.32
C ALA A 76 8.35 -8.53 -1.07
N THR A 77 7.92 -7.75 -2.07
CA THR A 77 7.80 -6.31 -1.96
C THR A 77 6.32 -5.91 -2.04
N LEU A 78 6.03 -4.65 -1.72
CA LEU A 78 4.67 -4.13 -1.90
C LEU A 78 4.22 -4.33 -3.34
N GLU A 79 5.09 -4.01 -4.30
CA GLU A 79 4.76 -4.16 -5.72
C GLU A 79 4.41 -5.61 -6.06
N SER A 80 5.19 -6.58 -5.59
CA SER A 80 4.93 -7.99 -5.90
C SER A 80 3.62 -8.47 -5.29
N LYS A 81 3.29 -8.03 -4.08
CA LYS A 81 2.04 -8.41 -3.42
C LYS A 81 0.82 -7.81 -4.12
N VAL A 82 0.88 -6.52 -4.42
CA VAL A 82 -0.21 -5.83 -5.12
C VAL A 82 -0.36 -6.39 -6.53
N GLY A 83 0.77 -6.64 -7.21
CA GLY A 83 0.76 -7.21 -8.54
C GLY A 83 0.12 -8.58 -8.62
N LEU A 84 0.37 -9.44 -7.63
CA LEU A 84 -0.25 -10.75 -7.57
C LEU A 84 -1.77 -10.67 -7.44
N GLN A 85 -2.26 -9.76 -6.58
CA GLN A 85 -3.70 -9.58 -6.42
C GLN A 85 -4.34 -8.96 -7.65
N TYR A 86 -3.66 -8.00 -8.26
CA TYR A 86 -4.16 -7.32 -9.44
C TYR A 86 -4.20 -8.24 -10.66
N ALA A 87 -3.26 -9.18 -10.76
CA ALA A 87 -3.17 -10.10 -11.89
C ALA A 87 -4.20 -11.23 -11.85
N ILE A 88 -4.84 -11.45 -10.71
CA ILE A 88 -5.88 -12.45 -10.58
C ILE A 88 -7.17 -11.96 -11.24
#